data_1acd983e6b15de827754a0cf832d6a1a
#
_entry.id   1acd983e6b15de827754a0cf832d6a1a
#
_cell.length_a   1.000
_cell.length_b   1.000
_cell.length_c   1.000
_cell.angle_alpha   90.00
_cell.angle_beta   90.00
_cell.angle_gamma   90.00
#
_symmetry.space_group_name_H-M   'P 1'
#
loop_
_entity.id
_entity.type
_entity.pdbx_description
1 polymer ?
#
loop_
_entity_poly.entity_id
_entity_poly.type
_entity_poly.pdbx_seq_one_letter_code
_entity_poly.pdbx_strand_id
1 'polypeptide(L)'
;MKTSRALLAAAGVIAVSSSSAFAIEGGENAQSKAGILIGASAGVPPPGIYMFDEVFTVQSNLTGPGVNTKLGGNTKTGVESAVDIQGFLFVPGWTFLGATYDALIVQPFSTASVGSPSNVQDAGMHDTLLIPVELSWKLGDSGLAVKTGLGIYTPDGTVTGLYGTGNEGSPYWTFQPELVVSYLKDGWNLSAAIYEEFHTRNTISQYTTGDILHADFTATKQIGKWTVGPVAYYYGQVSNDSCSVGCLYGTGTLMNPQRFNIWAVGGLVGYDFGPANLSVWATQEVSAKASNPAAVAATGSDFSLVAQGTTVLASLSYRLWAPEQAAQPSMYHK
;
A
#
# COMPACT_ATOMS: atom_id res chain seq x y z
N MET A 1 -17.29 31.10 -35.45
CA MET A 1 -17.42 29.83 -34.72
C MET A 1 -16.16 28.98 -34.87
N LYS A 2 -15.03 29.38 -34.27
CA LYS A 2 -13.75 28.62 -34.31
C LYS A 2 -12.95 28.71 -32.98
N THR A 3 -13.59 28.92 -31.83
CA THR A 3 -12.89 29.14 -30.55
C THR A 3 -13.16 28.11 -29.46
N SER A 4 -13.93 27.05 -29.77
CA SER A 4 -14.33 26.06 -28.71
C SER A 4 -13.54 24.73 -28.75
N ARG A 5 -12.53 24.57 -29.61
CA ARG A 5 -11.73 23.33 -29.71
C ARG A 5 -10.38 23.37 -28.95
N ALA A 6 -9.93 24.58 -28.58
CA ALA A 6 -8.62 24.76 -27.95
C ALA A 6 -8.65 24.60 -26.40
N LEU A 7 -9.82 24.68 -25.77
CA LEU A 7 -9.94 24.60 -24.29
C LEU A 7 -10.04 23.15 -23.76
N LEU A 8 -10.39 22.18 -24.61
CA LEU A 8 -10.44 20.77 -24.19
C LEU A 8 -9.09 20.04 -24.18
N ALA A 9 -8.09 20.60 -24.88
CA ALA A 9 -6.76 19.97 -24.93
C ALA A 9 -5.87 20.33 -23.73
N ALA A 10 -6.16 21.42 -23.00
CA ALA A 10 -5.33 21.87 -21.88
C ALA A 10 -5.71 21.25 -20.53
N ALA A 11 -6.91 20.70 -20.38
CA ALA A 11 -7.37 20.07 -19.13
C ALA A 11 -6.93 18.59 -18.99
N GLY A 12 -6.34 18.01 -20.00
CA GLY A 12 -6.02 16.57 -20.05
C GLY A 12 -4.60 16.19 -19.58
N VAL A 13 -3.78 17.13 -19.14
CA VAL A 13 -2.35 16.87 -18.85
C VAL A 13 -2.04 16.80 -17.37
N ILE A 14 -2.98 17.08 -16.48
CA ILE A 14 -2.68 17.23 -15.05
C ILE A 14 -3.39 16.13 -14.27
N ALA A 15 -2.69 15.10 -13.92
CA ALA A 15 -2.79 14.27 -12.75
C ALA A 15 -2.03 12.96 -12.95
N VAL A 16 -0.76 13.00 -12.70
CA VAL A 16 0.06 11.79 -12.65
C VAL A 16 0.82 11.85 -11.35
N SER A 17 0.19 11.40 -10.29
CA SER A 17 0.83 11.18 -9.02
C SER A 17 1.39 9.76 -8.92
N SER A 18 2.37 9.61 -8.14
CA SER A 18 3.45 8.62 -8.12
C SER A 18 3.17 7.28 -7.49
N SER A 19 1.96 6.81 -7.46
CA SER A 19 1.69 5.43 -7.04
C SER A 19 1.39 4.51 -8.23
N SER A 20 1.55 3.22 -8.03
CA SER A 20 1.46 2.18 -9.06
C SER A 20 0.10 2.07 -9.76
N ALA A 21 -0.89 2.87 -9.41
CA ALA A 21 -2.21 2.84 -10.02
C ALA A 21 -2.82 4.23 -10.17
N PHE A 22 -3.05 4.65 -11.41
CA PHE A 22 -3.80 5.85 -11.75
C PHE A 22 -5.32 5.67 -11.72
N ALA A 23 -5.80 4.66 -11.04
CA ALA A 23 -7.21 4.37 -10.88
C ALA A 23 -7.85 5.10 -9.71
N ILE A 24 -7.05 5.82 -8.94
CA ILE A 24 -7.45 6.66 -7.83
C ILE A 24 -7.75 8.07 -8.36
N GLU A 25 -8.40 8.89 -7.56
CA GLU A 25 -8.61 10.29 -7.86
C GLU A 25 -7.32 10.95 -8.37
N GLY A 26 -7.39 11.68 -9.47
CA GLY A 26 -6.21 12.28 -10.08
C GLY A 26 -5.49 13.25 -9.14
N GLY A 27 -4.23 13.00 -8.84
CA GLY A 27 -3.43 13.76 -7.90
C GLY A 27 -3.36 13.14 -6.49
N GLU A 28 -4.00 12.01 -6.26
CA GLU A 28 -3.95 11.27 -4.99
C GLU A 28 -3.16 9.97 -5.14
N ASN A 29 -2.61 9.48 -4.03
CA ASN A 29 -1.93 8.20 -3.94
C ASN A 29 -2.83 7.15 -3.27
N ALA A 30 -2.61 5.85 -3.54
CA ALA A 30 -3.16 4.79 -2.70
C ALA A 30 -2.59 4.91 -1.29
N GLN A 31 -3.38 4.63 -0.28
CA GLN A 31 -2.95 4.71 1.11
C GLN A 31 -1.91 3.64 1.43
N SER A 32 -2.17 2.41 1.00
CA SER A 32 -1.22 1.31 1.15
C SER A 32 -0.45 1.01 -0.13
N LYS A 33 0.85 0.81 -0.01
CA LYS A 33 1.66 0.25 -1.10
C LYS A 33 1.37 -1.24 -1.25
N ALA A 34 1.02 -1.69 -2.45
CA ALA A 34 0.86 -3.10 -2.74
C ALA A 34 2.18 -3.87 -2.47
N GLY A 35 2.09 -4.99 -1.76
CA GLY A 35 3.24 -5.79 -1.36
C GLY A 35 3.94 -5.32 -0.08
N ILE A 36 3.35 -4.37 0.67
CA ILE A 36 3.94 -3.86 1.92
C ILE A 36 3.92 -4.91 3.04
N LEU A 37 2.92 -5.79 3.06
CA LEU A 37 2.83 -6.87 4.05
C LEU A 37 3.54 -8.17 3.63
N ILE A 38 4.34 -8.13 2.55
CA ILE A 38 5.22 -9.24 2.18
C ILE A 38 6.23 -9.49 3.30
N GLY A 39 6.37 -10.75 3.71
CA GLY A 39 7.22 -11.13 4.85
C GLY A 39 6.51 -11.10 6.19
N ALA A 40 5.44 -10.32 6.33
CA ALA A 40 4.61 -10.31 7.53
C ALA A 40 3.88 -11.64 7.77
N SER A 41 3.38 -11.82 8.98
CA SER A 41 2.64 -13.03 9.35
C SER A 41 1.62 -12.73 10.44
N ALA A 42 0.71 -13.68 10.68
CA ALA A 42 -0.22 -13.65 11.81
C ALA A 42 0.46 -13.93 13.17
N GLY A 43 1.76 -14.15 13.19
CA GLY A 43 2.53 -14.31 14.43
C GLY A 43 2.77 -12.97 15.13
N VAL A 44 2.69 -12.97 16.45
CA VAL A 44 3.00 -11.79 17.27
C VAL A 44 4.34 -12.02 17.96
N PRO A 45 5.26 -11.04 17.94
CA PRO A 45 6.51 -11.12 18.67
C PRO A 45 6.26 -11.09 20.19
N PRO A 46 7.26 -11.44 21.02
CA PRO A 46 7.15 -11.34 22.46
C PRO A 46 6.79 -9.91 22.95
N PRO A 47 6.19 -9.75 24.14
CA PRO A 47 5.83 -8.44 24.67
C PRO A 47 6.99 -7.45 24.64
N GLY A 48 6.74 -6.23 24.14
CA GLY A 48 7.75 -5.19 23.97
C GLY A 48 7.28 -4.03 23.10
N ILE A 49 8.19 -3.11 22.84
CA ILE A 49 8.04 -2.07 21.84
C ILE A 49 9.06 -2.35 20.75
N TYR A 50 8.59 -2.40 19.51
CA TYR A 50 9.41 -2.65 18.34
C TYR A 50 9.36 -1.43 17.43
N MET A 51 10.46 -1.16 16.77
CA MET A 51 10.53 -0.22 15.67
C MET A 51 10.82 -0.98 14.40
N PHE A 52 10.21 -0.56 13.32
CA PHE A 52 10.58 -0.95 11.97
C PHE A 52 10.76 0.29 11.10
N ASP A 53 11.66 0.15 10.17
CA ASP A 53 12.01 1.16 9.17
C ASP A 53 12.01 0.45 7.82
N GLU A 54 11.14 0.89 6.92
CA GLU A 54 10.96 0.29 5.60
C GLU A 54 11.21 1.35 4.53
N VAL A 55 12.15 1.07 3.67
CA VAL A 55 12.41 1.93 2.52
C VAL A 55 12.10 1.17 1.24
N PHE A 56 11.39 1.80 0.34
CA PHE A 56 11.17 1.20 -0.97
C PHE A 56 11.34 2.19 -2.12
N THR A 57 11.65 1.65 -3.28
CA THR A 57 11.67 2.37 -4.55
C THR A 57 10.80 1.66 -5.56
N VAL A 58 10.07 2.45 -6.33
CA VAL A 58 9.26 1.98 -7.47
C VAL A 58 9.80 2.60 -8.74
N GLN A 59 10.01 1.77 -9.76
CA GLN A 59 10.30 2.21 -11.12
C GLN A 59 9.29 1.57 -12.07
N SER A 60 8.46 2.38 -12.69
CA SER A 60 7.39 1.91 -13.55
C SER A 60 7.22 2.76 -14.80
N ASN A 61 6.44 2.26 -15.74
CA ASN A 61 5.99 2.98 -16.91
C ASN A 61 4.47 2.94 -16.98
N LEU A 62 3.88 3.95 -17.58
CA LEU A 62 2.44 3.98 -17.81
C LEU A 62 2.04 3.01 -18.91
N THR A 63 0.95 2.29 -18.69
CA THR A 63 0.33 1.36 -19.62
C THR A 63 -1.20 1.52 -19.58
N GLY A 64 -1.92 0.81 -20.43
CA GLY A 64 -3.37 0.80 -20.49
C GLY A 64 -3.94 1.45 -21.74
N PRO A 65 -5.28 1.43 -21.88
CA PRO A 65 -5.98 1.95 -23.07
C PRO A 65 -5.70 3.44 -23.37
N GLY A 66 -5.46 4.22 -22.32
CA GLY A 66 -5.22 5.67 -22.43
C GLY A 66 -3.87 6.08 -23.00
N VAL A 67 -2.92 5.16 -23.18
CA VAL A 67 -1.57 5.47 -23.67
C VAL A 67 -1.61 6.23 -25.01
N ASN A 68 -2.42 5.77 -25.95
CA ASN A 68 -2.50 6.41 -27.27
C ASN A 68 -3.19 7.77 -27.22
N THR A 69 -4.21 7.95 -26.39
CA THR A 69 -5.03 9.17 -26.34
C THR A 69 -4.45 10.24 -25.44
N LYS A 70 -3.83 9.88 -24.32
CA LYS A 70 -3.26 10.81 -23.34
C LYS A 70 -1.76 11.04 -23.53
N LEU A 71 -1.03 10.02 -23.94
CA LEU A 71 0.43 10.03 -24.02
C LEU A 71 0.97 10.02 -25.45
N GLY A 72 0.09 10.14 -26.48
CA GLY A 72 0.49 10.12 -27.89
C GLY A 72 1.20 8.83 -28.30
N GLY A 73 0.89 7.71 -27.66
CA GLY A 73 1.54 6.42 -27.87
C GLY A 73 2.86 6.23 -27.10
N ASN A 74 3.24 7.17 -26.24
CA ASN A 74 4.46 7.04 -25.42
C ASN A 74 4.24 6.05 -24.28
N THR A 75 4.80 4.85 -24.42
CA THR A 75 4.75 3.77 -23.42
C THR A 75 5.92 3.83 -22.44
N LYS A 76 6.79 4.84 -22.53
CA LYS A 76 7.99 5.01 -21.70
C LYS A 76 7.92 6.24 -20.80
N THR A 77 6.74 6.71 -20.49
CA THR A 77 6.59 7.70 -19.42
C THR A 77 6.94 7.03 -18.09
N GLY A 78 8.11 7.36 -17.56
CA GLY A 78 8.58 6.83 -16.30
C GLY A 78 7.79 7.41 -15.14
N VAL A 79 7.52 6.56 -14.15
CA VAL A 79 7.00 6.94 -12.83
C VAL A 79 7.96 6.35 -11.81
N GLU A 80 8.56 7.20 -11.01
CA GLU A 80 9.50 6.80 -9.97
C GLU A 80 9.02 7.32 -8.63
N SER A 81 9.13 6.50 -7.59
CA SER A 81 8.82 6.87 -6.23
C SER A 81 9.83 6.25 -5.28
N ALA A 82 10.18 7.00 -4.24
CA ALA A 82 10.92 6.48 -3.10
C ALA A 82 10.16 6.85 -1.83
N VAL A 83 10.00 5.88 -0.93
CA VAL A 83 9.25 6.03 0.31
C VAL A 83 10.06 5.49 1.47
N ASP A 84 10.05 6.23 2.56
CA ASP A 84 10.59 5.87 3.88
C ASP A 84 9.42 5.75 4.85
N ILE A 85 9.26 4.59 5.48
CA ILE A 85 8.14 4.26 6.36
C ILE A 85 8.68 3.92 7.74
N GLN A 86 8.39 4.75 8.71
CA GLN A 86 8.76 4.52 10.09
C GLN A 86 7.56 4.06 10.90
N GLY A 87 7.71 2.95 11.62
CA GLY A 87 6.62 2.40 12.40
C GLY A 87 7.03 1.88 13.77
N PHE A 88 6.07 1.93 14.69
CA PHE A 88 6.20 1.39 16.04
C PHE A 88 5.09 0.39 16.29
N LEU A 89 5.51 -0.83 16.70
CA LEU A 89 4.61 -1.88 17.12
C LEU A 89 4.68 -1.99 18.64
N PHE A 90 3.53 -1.91 19.29
CA PHE A 90 3.35 -2.06 20.72
C PHE A 90 2.69 -3.41 21.05
N VAL A 91 3.41 -4.28 21.77
CA VAL A 91 2.94 -5.60 22.20
C VAL A 91 2.94 -5.65 23.74
N PRO A 92 1.82 -5.32 24.41
CA PRO A 92 1.77 -5.27 25.88
C PRO A 92 1.73 -6.66 26.54
N GLY A 93 1.52 -7.72 25.77
CA GLY A 93 1.30 -9.07 26.28
C GLY A 93 -0.13 -9.32 26.74
N TRP A 94 -1.07 -8.46 26.40
CA TRP A 94 -2.49 -8.66 26.72
C TRP A 94 -3.11 -9.71 25.82
N THR A 95 -4.13 -10.36 26.35
CA THR A 95 -4.93 -11.32 25.59
C THR A 95 -6.42 -10.94 25.65
N PHE A 96 -7.11 -11.09 24.53
CA PHE A 96 -8.54 -10.86 24.43
C PHE A 96 -9.16 -11.96 23.57
N LEU A 97 -10.21 -12.64 24.07
CA LEU A 97 -10.87 -13.78 23.40
C LEU A 97 -9.88 -14.86 22.90
N GLY A 98 -8.81 -15.11 23.68
CA GLY A 98 -7.76 -16.05 23.31
C GLY A 98 -6.76 -15.57 22.28
N ALA A 99 -6.91 -14.35 21.77
CA ALA A 99 -5.94 -13.70 20.89
C ALA A 99 -4.89 -12.93 21.69
N THR A 100 -3.70 -12.79 21.14
CA THR A 100 -2.72 -11.79 21.59
C THR A 100 -3.05 -10.46 20.92
N TYR A 101 -3.02 -9.38 21.70
CA TYR A 101 -3.26 -8.02 21.24
C TYR A 101 -1.95 -7.33 20.90
N ASP A 102 -1.98 -6.55 19.83
CA ASP A 102 -0.96 -5.54 19.50
C ASP A 102 -1.59 -4.30 18.84
N ALA A 103 -0.79 -3.23 18.72
CA ALA A 103 -1.19 -1.98 18.10
C ALA A 103 0.01 -1.35 17.38
N LEU A 104 -0.25 -0.63 16.27
CA LEU A 104 0.78 0.05 15.47
C LEU A 104 0.45 1.53 15.27
N ILE A 105 1.54 2.29 15.08
CA ILE A 105 1.52 3.61 14.44
C ILE A 105 2.59 3.64 13.36
N VAL A 106 2.26 4.17 12.20
CA VAL A 106 3.15 4.19 11.03
C VAL A 106 3.08 5.55 10.37
N GLN A 107 4.25 6.12 10.06
CA GLN A 107 4.38 7.41 9.37
C GLN A 107 5.25 7.25 8.12
N PRO A 108 4.66 7.28 6.93
CA PRO A 108 5.43 7.30 5.69
C PRO A 108 5.79 8.72 5.24
N PHE A 109 6.94 8.82 4.56
CA PHE A 109 7.41 10.00 3.83
C PHE A 109 7.76 9.58 2.42
N SER A 110 7.36 10.35 1.43
CA SER A 110 7.55 9.96 0.04
C SER A 110 8.10 11.08 -0.83
N THR A 111 8.73 10.68 -1.91
CA THR A 111 9.06 11.52 -3.04
C THR A 111 8.70 10.80 -4.32
N ALA A 112 8.20 11.55 -5.27
CA ALA A 112 7.68 11.00 -6.48
C ALA A 112 8.01 11.86 -7.70
N SER A 113 8.20 11.21 -8.83
CA SER A 113 8.41 11.90 -10.10
C SER A 113 7.70 11.21 -11.25
N VAL A 114 7.23 12.02 -12.18
CA VAL A 114 6.63 11.57 -13.43
C VAL A 114 7.35 12.25 -14.58
N GLY A 115 7.82 11.43 -15.51
CA GLY A 115 8.54 11.89 -16.69
C GLY A 115 7.67 12.58 -17.73
N SER A 116 8.24 12.77 -18.93
CA SER A 116 7.55 13.36 -20.08
C SER A 116 6.25 12.62 -20.43
N PRO A 117 5.16 13.35 -20.77
CA PRO A 117 5.08 14.79 -20.99
C PRO A 117 4.86 15.64 -19.73
N SER A 118 4.59 15.03 -18.58
CA SER A 118 4.20 15.76 -17.36
C SER A 118 5.37 16.50 -16.70
N ASN A 119 6.53 15.83 -16.57
CA ASN A 119 7.75 16.37 -15.96
C ASN A 119 7.50 16.99 -14.57
N VAL A 120 6.91 16.22 -13.68
CA VAL A 120 6.53 16.65 -12.33
C VAL A 120 7.36 15.90 -11.29
N GLN A 121 7.71 16.58 -10.21
CA GLN A 121 8.37 16.00 -9.06
C GLN A 121 7.82 16.63 -7.78
N ASP A 122 7.62 15.81 -6.76
CA ASP A 122 7.15 16.25 -5.46
C ASP A 122 7.70 15.41 -4.31
N ALA A 123 7.51 15.90 -3.07
CA ALA A 123 7.88 15.20 -1.85
C ALA A 123 7.00 15.67 -0.70
N GLY A 124 6.66 14.77 0.22
CA GLY A 124 5.84 15.11 1.35
C GLY A 124 5.67 14.00 2.38
N MET A 125 4.90 14.31 3.40
CA MET A 125 4.43 13.38 4.40
C MET A 125 3.17 12.68 3.89
N HIS A 126 3.14 11.37 3.96
CA HIS A 126 1.93 10.57 3.72
C HIS A 126 1.00 10.61 4.94
N ASP A 127 -0.23 10.17 4.77
CA ASP A 127 -1.18 10.04 5.88
C ASP A 127 -0.67 9.07 6.94
N THR A 128 -0.82 9.44 8.22
CA THR A 128 -0.46 8.56 9.34
C THR A 128 -1.40 7.37 9.40
N LEU A 129 -0.85 6.16 9.43
CA LEU A 129 -1.60 4.93 9.68
C LEU A 129 -1.60 4.60 11.17
N LEU A 130 -2.80 4.48 11.73
CA LEU A 130 -3.04 3.97 13.07
C LEU A 130 -3.70 2.60 12.97
N ILE A 131 -3.15 1.60 13.64
CA ILE A 131 -3.81 0.31 13.84
C ILE A 131 -3.98 0.12 15.35
N PRO A 132 -5.08 0.64 15.93
CA PRO A 132 -5.27 0.64 17.38
C PRO A 132 -5.54 -0.75 17.94
N VAL A 133 -5.94 -1.69 17.11
CA VAL A 133 -6.28 -3.06 17.52
C VAL A 133 -5.89 -4.04 16.42
N GLU A 134 -4.96 -4.93 16.74
CA GLU A 134 -4.75 -6.20 16.05
C GLU A 134 -4.92 -7.34 17.05
N LEU A 135 -5.54 -8.42 16.60
CA LEU A 135 -5.79 -9.63 17.36
C LEU A 135 -5.28 -10.84 16.61
N SER A 136 -4.37 -11.59 17.25
CA SER A 136 -3.73 -12.76 16.66
C SER A 136 -4.01 -14.03 17.46
N TRP A 137 -4.52 -15.06 16.79
CA TRP A 137 -4.78 -16.39 17.34
C TRP A 137 -3.79 -17.40 16.81
N LYS A 138 -3.17 -18.18 17.70
CA LYS A 138 -2.46 -19.42 17.35
C LYS A 138 -3.44 -20.59 17.47
N LEU A 139 -3.55 -21.39 16.42
CA LEU A 139 -4.51 -22.51 16.37
C LEU A 139 -3.85 -23.82 16.87
N GLY A 140 -3.61 -23.88 18.18
CA GLY A 140 -2.93 -25.00 18.83
C GLY A 140 -1.51 -25.21 18.31
N ASP A 141 -1.10 -26.46 18.17
CA ASP A 141 0.23 -26.87 17.69
C ASP A 141 0.29 -27.10 16.18
N SER A 142 -0.75 -26.74 15.45
CA SER A 142 -0.85 -26.96 14.01
C SER A 142 0.17 -26.17 13.18
N GLY A 143 0.69 -25.07 13.74
CA GLY A 143 1.47 -24.06 13.03
C GLY A 143 0.60 -23.00 12.36
N LEU A 144 -0.71 -23.16 12.37
CA LEU A 144 -1.64 -22.17 11.83
C LEU A 144 -1.84 -21.01 12.81
N ALA A 145 -1.90 -19.81 12.26
CA ALA A 145 -2.24 -18.58 12.97
C ALA A 145 -3.14 -17.71 12.10
N VAL A 146 -3.97 -16.91 12.77
CA VAL A 146 -4.86 -15.93 12.10
C VAL A 146 -4.73 -14.62 12.86
N LYS A 147 -4.62 -13.52 12.12
CA LYS A 147 -4.62 -12.15 12.67
C LYS A 147 -5.71 -11.35 11.95
N THR A 148 -6.36 -10.46 12.68
CA THR A 148 -7.23 -9.43 12.12
C THR A 148 -6.98 -8.10 12.80
N GLY A 149 -7.16 -7.02 12.08
CA GLY A 149 -6.95 -5.67 12.56
C GLY A 149 -7.79 -4.65 11.79
N LEU A 150 -7.72 -3.41 12.23
CA LEU A 150 -8.34 -2.28 11.55
C LEU A 150 -7.34 -1.13 11.47
N GLY A 151 -6.84 -0.88 10.27
CA GLY A 151 -6.06 0.30 9.94
C GLY A 151 -6.96 1.51 9.72
N ILE A 152 -6.48 2.69 10.15
CA ILE A 152 -7.14 3.98 9.98
C ILE A 152 -6.07 4.95 9.50
N TYR A 153 -6.17 5.40 8.25
CA TYR A 153 -5.34 6.49 7.74
C TYR A 153 -6.02 7.81 8.06
N THR A 154 -5.26 8.70 8.72
CA THR A 154 -5.71 10.03 9.09
C THR A 154 -5.38 11.01 7.97
N PRO A 155 -6.26 11.97 7.63
CA PRO A 155 -6.02 12.93 6.55
C PRO A 155 -5.08 14.07 7.00
N ASP A 156 -3.85 13.73 7.42
CA ASP A 156 -2.86 14.65 7.99
C ASP A 156 -1.59 14.77 7.13
N GLY A 157 -1.53 14.06 6.01
CA GLY A 157 -0.43 14.13 5.07
C GLY A 157 -0.38 15.43 4.27
N THR A 158 0.65 15.58 3.47
CA THR A 158 0.89 16.77 2.65
C THR A 158 -0.09 16.83 1.47
N VAL A 159 -0.95 17.86 1.46
CA VAL A 159 -1.88 18.16 0.37
C VAL A 159 -1.62 19.57 -0.14
N THR A 160 -1.21 19.70 -1.42
CA THR A 160 -0.86 20.98 -2.05
C THR A 160 -2.00 21.57 -2.89
N GLY A 161 -3.07 20.83 -3.08
CA GLY A 161 -4.27 21.31 -3.78
C GLY A 161 -4.94 20.28 -4.67
N LEU A 162 -5.97 20.69 -5.36
CA LEU A 162 -6.90 19.83 -6.11
C LEU A 162 -6.24 18.96 -7.19
N TYR A 163 -5.22 19.46 -7.85
CA TYR A 163 -4.49 18.74 -8.91
C TYR A 163 -2.99 18.74 -8.62
N GLY A 164 -2.63 18.86 -7.36
CA GLY A 164 -1.24 18.89 -6.97
C GLY A 164 -0.63 17.51 -7.10
N THR A 165 0.44 17.41 -7.84
CA THR A 165 1.29 16.22 -7.83
C THR A 165 2.06 16.07 -6.53
N GLY A 166 2.01 17.07 -5.65
CA GLY A 166 2.52 17.09 -4.30
C GLY A 166 1.54 16.61 -3.24
N ASN A 167 0.43 16.01 -3.64
CA ASN A 167 -0.45 15.36 -2.69
C ASN A 167 0.14 13.99 -2.36
N GLU A 168 1.00 13.96 -1.37
CA GLU A 168 1.49 12.72 -0.77
C GLU A 168 0.50 12.18 0.27
N GLY A 169 -0.29 13.06 0.92
CA GLY A 169 -1.43 12.73 1.74
C GLY A 169 -2.75 12.92 1.01
N SER A 170 -3.83 12.38 1.58
CA SER A 170 -5.18 12.42 1.03
C SER A 170 -6.12 13.22 1.94
N PRO A 171 -6.95 14.16 1.43
CA PRO A 171 -7.85 14.94 2.26
C PRO A 171 -9.14 14.18 2.61
N TYR A 172 -9.00 12.88 2.94
CA TYR A 172 -10.08 11.98 3.36
C TYR A 172 -9.55 10.87 4.27
N TRP A 173 -10.44 10.30 5.07
CA TRP A 173 -10.13 9.14 5.89
C TRP A 173 -10.18 7.86 5.07
N THR A 174 -9.27 6.92 5.38
CA THR A 174 -9.32 5.56 4.84
C THR A 174 -9.36 4.56 5.99
N PHE A 175 -10.26 3.58 5.89
CA PHE A 175 -10.39 2.47 6.83
C PHE A 175 -9.94 1.19 6.14
N GLN A 176 -9.05 0.46 6.79
CA GLN A 176 -8.40 -0.72 6.22
C GLN A 176 -8.54 -1.93 7.16
N PRO A 177 -9.68 -2.64 7.14
CA PRO A 177 -9.74 -3.95 7.77
C PRO A 177 -8.77 -4.92 7.12
N GLU A 178 -8.15 -5.77 7.94
CA GLU A 178 -7.21 -6.77 7.49
C GLU A 178 -7.48 -8.15 8.06
N LEU A 179 -7.08 -9.16 7.31
CA LEU A 179 -7.06 -10.56 7.67
C LEU A 179 -5.75 -11.19 7.21
N VAL A 180 -4.95 -11.71 8.14
CA VAL A 180 -3.74 -12.46 7.82
C VAL A 180 -3.92 -13.90 8.26
N VAL A 181 -3.67 -14.84 7.34
CA VAL A 181 -3.64 -16.28 7.62
C VAL A 181 -2.24 -16.79 7.37
N SER A 182 -1.67 -17.50 8.34
CA SER A 182 -0.29 -17.96 8.26
C SER A 182 -0.14 -19.41 8.69
N TYR A 183 0.81 -20.12 8.05
CA TYR A 183 1.38 -21.35 8.55
C TYR A 183 2.82 -21.10 8.97
N LEU A 184 3.08 -21.20 10.29
CA LEU A 184 4.33 -20.84 10.96
C LEU A 184 4.88 -22.05 11.71
N LYS A 185 5.48 -22.98 11.00
CA LYS A 185 6.06 -24.19 11.60
C LYS A 185 7.33 -24.61 10.88
N ASP A 186 8.27 -25.16 11.63
CA ASP A 186 9.54 -25.68 11.09
C ASP A 186 10.32 -24.67 10.25
N GLY A 187 10.25 -23.38 10.63
CA GLY A 187 10.89 -22.27 9.92
C GLY A 187 10.19 -21.85 8.62
N TRP A 188 9.01 -22.38 8.30
CA TRP A 188 8.16 -21.87 7.23
C TRP A 188 7.38 -20.65 7.67
N ASN A 189 7.27 -19.69 6.77
CA ASN A 189 6.26 -18.63 6.78
C ASN A 189 5.50 -18.71 5.45
N LEU A 190 4.32 -19.33 5.49
CA LEU A 190 3.38 -19.35 4.38
C LEU A 190 2.21 -18.47 4.77
N SER A 191 2.18 -17.25 4.29
CA SER A 191 1.19 -16.24 4.70
C SER A 191 0.44 -15.67 3.51
N ALA A 192 -0.84 -15.39 3.74
CA ALA A 192 -1.67 -14.55 2.91
C ALA A 192 -2.22 -13.40 3.78
N ALA A 193 -1.87 -12.17 3.47
CA ALA A 193 -2.41 -10.97 4.08
C ALA A 193 -3.40 -10.34 3.09
N ILE A 194 -4.66 -10.19 3.50
CA ILE A 194 -5.73 -9.62 2.68
C ILE A 194 -6.25 -8.41 3.42
N TYR A 195 -6.30 -7.27 2.76
CA TYR A 195 -6.79 -6.03 3.32
C TYR A 195 -7.50 -5.20 2.25
N GLU A 196 -8.46 -4.39 2.66
CA GLU A 196 -9.29 -3.60 1.76
C GLU A 196 -9.38 -2.16 2.26
N GLU A 197 -9.15 -1.21 1.37
CA GLU A 197 -9.27 0.21 1.65
C GLU A 197 -10.67 0.71 1.33
N PHE A 198 -11.31 1.32 2.34
CA PHE A 198 -12.60 2.01 2.23
C PHE A 198 -12.38 3.50 2.45
N HIS A 199 -12.73 4.31 1.46
CA HIS A 199 -12.44 5.73 1.44
C HIS A 199 -13.66 6.57 1.77
N THR A 200 -13.51 7.58 2.63
CA THR A 200 -14.51 8.62 2.75
C THR A 200 -14.37 9.60 1.58
N ARG A 201 -15.37 10.46 1.42
CA ARG A 201 -15.34 11.45 0.36
C ARG A 201 -14.22 12.48 0.60
N ASN A 202 -13.47 12.79 -0.45
CA ASN A 202 -12.47 13.86 -0.48
C ASN A 202 -13.14 15.20 -0.15
N THR A 203 -12.62 15.91 0.85
CA THR A 203 -13.19 17.15 1.34
C THR A 203 -12.97 18.34 0.41
N ILE A 204 -11.98 18.24 -0.50
CA ILE A 204 -11.63 19.28 -1.48
C ILE A 204 -12.39 19.06 -2.78
N SER A 205 -12.24 17.90 -3.39
CA SER A 205 -12.78 17.59 -4.72
C SER A 205 -14.21 17.09 -4.71
N GLN A 206 -14.70 16.61 -3.56
CA GLN A 206 -16.00 15.92 -3.40
C GLN A 206 -16.08 14.59 -4.15
N TYR A 207 -14.95 14.03 -4.55
CA TYR A 207 -14.80 12.73 -5.16
C TYR A 207 -14.71 11.63 -4.10
N THR A 208 -15.09 10.42 -4.45
CA THR A 208 -14.88 9.23 -3.60
C THR A 208 -14.24 8.15 -4.45
N THR A 209 -13.03 7.80 -4.11
CA THR A 209 -12.31 6.67 -4.69
C THR A 209 -13.00 5.37 -4.33
N GLY A 210 -13.13 4.46 -5.27
CA GLY A 210 -13.70 3.14 -5.04
C GLY A 210 -12.81 2.28 -4.13
N ASP A 211 -13.40 1.24 -3.54
CA ASP A 211 -12.69 0.36 -2.61
C ASP A 211 -11.57 -0.41 -3.31
N ILE A 212 -10.45 -0.59 -2.61
CA ILE A 212 -9.25 -1.19 -3.16
C ILE A 212 -8.89 -2.44 -2.34
N LEU A 213 -8.83 -3.58 -3.02
CA LEU A 213 -8.44 -4.85 -2.42
C LEU A 213 -6.96 -5.13 -2.66
N HIS A 214 -6.26 -5.47 -1.59
CA HIS A 214 -4.90 -5.96 -1.58
C HIS A 214 -4.86 -7.41 -1.12
N ALA A 215 -3.91 -8.17 -1.67
CA ALA A 215 -3.57 -9.49 -1.17
C ALA A 215 -2.08 -9.74 -1.35
N ASP A 216 -1.34 -9.87 -0.26
CA ASP A 216 0.09 -10.10 -0.24
C ASP A 216 0.38 -11.54 0.16
N PHE A 217 1.23 -12.22 -0.61
CA PHE A 217 1.56 -13.63 -0.44
C PHE A 217 3.04 -13.81 -0.14
N THR A 218 3.31 -14.54 0.93
CA THR A 218 4.66 -14.90 1.36
C THR A 218 4.78 -16.41 1.44
N ALA A 219 5.84 -16.95 0.84
CA ALA A 219 6.18 -18.36 0.95
C ALA A 219 7.69 -18.51 1.19
N THR A 220 8.12 -18.24 2.45
CA THR A 220 9.53 -18.21 2.80
C THR A 220 9.90 -19.31 3.77
N LYS A 221 11.19 -19.67 3.77
CA LYS A 221 11.81 -20.65 4.65
C LYS A 221 13.00 -20.03 5.37
N GLN A 222 13.02 -20.14 6.68
CA GLN A 222 14.19 -19.83 7.50
C GLN A 222 15.17 -21.01 7.48
N ILE A 223 16.44 -20.73 7.14
CA ILE A 223 17.55 -21.67 7.09
C ILE A 223 18.70 -21.07 7.90
N GLY A 224 18.85 -21.50 9.13
CA GLY A 224 19.75 -20.84 10.08
C GLY A 224 19.30 -19.39 10.36
N LYS A 225 20.15 -18.43 10.02
CA LYS A 225 19.85 -16.99 10.14
C LYS A 225 19.25 -16.37 8.88
N TRP A 226 19.21 -17.11 7.78
CA TRP A 226 18.68 -16.64 6.51
C TRP A 226 17.21 -17.00 6.35
N THR A 227 16.45 -16.10 5.78
CA THR A 227 15.08 -16.33 5.32
C THR A 227 15.05 -16.09 3.82
N VAL A 228 14.53 -17.05 3.04
CA VAL A 228 14.45 -16.92 1.59
C VAL A 228 13.15 -17.53 1.06
N GLY A 229 12.62 -16.99 -0.01
CA GLY A 229 11.50 -17.59 -0.71
C GLY A 229 10.79 -16.68 -1.70
N PRO A 230 9.87 -17.23 -2.51
CA PRO A 230 9.05 -16.48 -3.42
C PRO A 230 7.97 -15.68 -2.70
N VAL A 231 7.60 -14.56 -3.32
CA VAL A 231 6.55 -13.66 -2.86
C VAL A 231 5.71 -13.18 -4.04
N ALA A 232 4.50 -12.74 -3.76
CA ALA A 232 3.62 -12.18 -4.78
C ALA A 232 2.64 -11.19 -4.15
N TYR A 233 2.02 -10.33 -4.97
CA TYR A 233 0.87 -9.56 -4.54
C TYR A 233 -0.17 -9.41 -5.65
N TYR A 234 -1.40 -9.17 -5.20
CA TYR A 234 -2.51 -8.65 -5.97
C TYR A 234 -2.91 -7.28 -5.44
N TYR A 235 -3.25 -6.37 -6.34
CA TYR A 235 -3.72 -5.05 -6.01
C TYR A 235 -4.76 -4.63 -7.03
N GLY A 236 -5.97 -4.24 -6.59
CA GLY A 236 -7.01 -3.89 -7.54
C GLY A 236 -8.21 -3.20 -6.94
N GLN A 237 -8.79 -2.29 -7.71
CA GLN A 237 -10.01 -1.59 -7.34
C GLN A 237 -11.24 -2.47 -7.59
N VAL A 238 -12.02 -2.69 -6.54
CA VAL A 238 -13.15 -3.63 -6.53
C VAL A 238 -14.52 -2.96 -6.59
N SER A 239 -14.61 -1.66 -6.26
CA SER A 239 -15.81 -0.85 -6.49
C SER A 239 -15.51 0.34 -7.41
N ASN A 240 -16.55 0.96 -7.99
CA ASN A 240 -16.36 2.10 -8.88
C ASN A 240 -16.19 3.39 -8.07
N ASP A 241 -15.40 4.32 -8.61
CA ASP A 241 -15.36 5.69 -8.12
C ASP A 241 -16.73 6.37 -8.24
N SER A 242 -16.95 7.34 -7.38
CA SER A 242 -18.15 8.16 -7.43
C SER A 242 -17.82 9.65 -7.33
N CYS A 243 -18.60 10.45 -8.04
CA CYS A 243 -18.47 11.89 -8.05
C CYS A 243 -19.85 12.50 -7.87
N SER A 244 -20.15 13.04 -6.69
CA SER A 244 -21.46 13.61 -6.36
C SER A 244 -21.71 14.94 -7.06
N VAL A 245 -22.95 15.41 -7.03
CA VAL A 245 -23.31 16.77 -7.50
C VAL A 245 -22.45 17.82 -6.78
N GLY A 246 -21.76 18.64 -7.57
CA GLY A 246 -20.80 19.63 -7.04
C GLY A 246 -19.37 19.13 -6.96
N CYS A 247 -19.09 17.90 -7.36
CA CYS A 247 -17.75 17.38 -7.53
C CYS A 247 -16.96 18.24 -8.53
N LEU A 248 -15.77 18.67 -8.13
CA LEU A 248 -14.94 19.57 -8.93
C LEU A 248 -14.41 18.93 -10.22
N TYR A 249 -14.35 17.59 -10.26
CA TYR A 249 -13.91 16.87 -11.46
C TYR A 249 -14.96 16.84 -12.58
N GLY A 250 -16.25 17.05 -12.30
CA GLY A 250 -17.31 17.03 -13.29
C GLY A 250 -17.23 15.80 -14.21
N THR A 251 -16.80 16.01 -15.47
CA THR A 251 -16.53 14.93 -16.42
C THR A 251 -15.21 14.20 -16.16
N GLY A 252 -14.45 14.55 -15.14
CA GLY A 252 -13.16 13.92 -14.79
C GLY A 252 -13.29 12.46 -14.44
N THR A 253 -14.44 12.01 -13.90
CA THR A 253 -14.73 10.59 -13.72
C THR A 253 -14.64 9.77 -15.00
N LEU A 254 -14.84 10.38 -16.16
CA LEU A 254 -14.66 9.74 -17.48
C LEU A 254 -13.19 9.62 -17.88
N MET A 255 -12.30 10.37 -17.23
CA MET A 255 -10.87 10.40 -17.54
C MET A 255 -10.05 9.46 -16.63
N ASN A 256 -10.60 9.06 -15.48
CA ASN A 256 -9.94 8.18 -14.53
C ASN A 256 -10.35 6.72 -14.78
N PRO A 257 -9.48 5.74 -14.54
CA PRO A 257 -9.88 4.35 -14.49
C PRO A 257 -10.94 4.16 -13.41
N GLN A 258 -11.95 3.34 -13.68
CA GLN A 258 -12.93 2.93 -12.68
C GLN A 258 -12.65 1.53 -12.14
N ARG A 259 -11.72 0.85 -12.77
CA ARG A 259 -11.23 -0.47 -12.36
C ARG A 259 -9.79 -0.63 -12.79
N PHE A 260 -9.01 -1.15 -11.92
CA PHE A 260 -7.68 -1.65 -12.26
C PHE A 260 -7.41 -2.95 -11.51
N ASN A 261 -6.48 -3.73 -12.01
CA ASN A 261 -5.89 -4.85 -11.30
C ASN A 261 -4.44 -5.06 -11.71
N ILE A 262 -3.63 -5.38 -10.72
CA ILE A 262 -2.19 -5.60 -10.86
C ILE A 262 -1.83 -6.89 -10.15
N TRP A 263 -0.97 -7.68 -10.79
CA TRP A 263 -0.33 -8.85 -10.21
C TRP A 263 1.17 -8.71 -10.29
N ALA A 264 1.85 -9.01 -9.20
CA ALA A 264 3.31 -9.02 -9.15
C ALA A 264 3.82 -10.31 -8.54
N VAL A 265 5.03 -10.69 -8.94
CA VAL A 265 5.78 -11.82 -8.40
C VAL A 265 7.20 -11.40 -8.12
N GLY A 266 7.84 -12.07 -7.15
CA GLY A 266 9.18 -11.70 -6.76
C GLY A 266 9.81 -12.67 -5.78
N GLY A 267 10.83 -12.21 -5.09
CA GLY A 267 11.56 -12.98 -4.08
C GLY A 267 11.95 -12.12 -2.89
N LEU A 268 12.05 -12.77 -1.73
CA LEU A 268 12.49 -12.19 -0.47
C LEU A 268 13.74 -12.90 0.04
N VAL A 269 14.69 -12.09 0.54
CA VAL A 269 15.84 -12.55 1.31
C VAL A 269 15.89 -11.77 2.61
N GLY A 270 15.97 -12.46 3.74
CA GLY A 270 16.11 -11.86 5.07
C GLY A 270 17.29 -12.42 5.82
N TYR A 271 17.76 -11.68 6.82
CA TYR A 271 18.82 -12.09 7.74
C TYR A 271 18.53 -11.67 9.17
N ASP A 272 18.62 -12.63 10.08
CA ASP A 272 18.47 -12.42 11.52
C ASP A 272 19.84 -12.15 12.17
N PHE A 273 20.06 -10.89 12.58
CA PHE A 273 21.26 -10.47 13.32
C PHE A 273 21.16 -10.81 14.83
N GLY A 274 20.00 -11.26 15.31
CA GLY A 274 19.66 -11.47 16.69
C GLY A 274 18.90 -10.28 17.30
N PRO A 275 19.51 -9.12 17.50
CA PRO A 275 18.78 -7.94 17.99
C PRO A 275 17.94 -7.24 16.91
N ALA A 276 18.21 -7.48 15.64
CA ALA A 276 17.54 -6.89 14.51
C ALA A 276 17.32 -7.90 13.38
N ASN A 277 16.28 -7.70 12.60
CA ASN A 277 16.00 -8.45 11.38
C ASN A 277 16.02 -7.50 10.19
N LEU A 278 16.73 -7.87 9.14
CA LEU A 278 16.71 -7.18 7.84
C LEU A 278 16.07 -8.10 6.80
N SER A 279 15.10 -7.61 6.09
CA SER A 279 14.51 -8.27 4.93
C SER A 279 14.57 -7.36 3.71
N VAL A 280 14.87 -7.93 2.56
CA VAL A 280 14.84 -7.24 1.28
C VAL A 280 14.03 -8.09 0.30
N TRP A 281 13.09 -7.46 -0.38
CA TRP A 281 12.35 -8.14 -1.45
C TRP A 281 12.24 -7.27 -2.68
N ALA A 282 12.17 -7.93 -3.81
CA ALA A 282 11.94 -7.30 -5.10
C ALA A 282 10.77 -7.99 -5.79
N THR A 283 9.88 -7.18 -6.35
CA THR A 283 8.72 -7.66 -7.09
C THR A 283 8.65 -7.00 -8.46
N GLN A 284 8.24 -7.77 -9.46
CA GLN A 284 7.94 -7.31 -10.80
C GLN A 284 6.46 -7.48 -11.05
N GLU A 285 5.80 -6.40 -11.45
CA GLU A 285 4.42 -6.44 -11.91
C GLU A 285 4.35 -7.11 -13.28
N VAL A 286 3.76 -8.29 -13.31
CA VAL A 286 3.67 -9.15 -14.52
C VAL A 286 2.38 -8.92 -15.30
N SER A 287 1.39 -8.29 -14.66
CA SER A 287 0.13 -7.88 -15.29
C SER A 287 -0.37 -6.60 -14.63
N ALA A 288 -0.71 -5.61 -15.45
CA ALA A 288 -1.38 -4.39 -15.01
C ALA A 288 -2.44 -4.03 -16.04
N LYS A 289 -3.68 -3.88 -15.58
CA LYS A 289 -4.83 -3.58 -16.44
C LYS A 289 -5.67 -2.49 -15.81
N ALA A 290 -6.20 -1.59 -16.64
CA ALA A 290 -7.14 -0.56 -16.23
C ALA A 290 -8.29 -0.47 -17.23
N SER A 291 -9.46 -0.03 -16.79
CA SER A 291 -10.62 0.17 -17.65
C SER A 291 -11.57 1.22 -17.07
N ASN A 292 -12.27 1.93 -17.96
CA ASN A 292 -13.37 2.82 -17.61
C ASN A 292 -14.56 2.59 -18.56
N PRO A 293 -15.47 1.65 -18.24
CA PRO A 293 -16.65 1.37 -19.07
C PRO A 293 -17.57 2.58 -19.25
N ALA A 294 -17.63 3.48 -18.24
CA ALA A 294 -18.45 4.69 -18.34
C ALA A 294 -17.88 5.67 -19.37
N ALA A 295 -16.56 5.80 -19.45
CA ALA A 295 -15.91 6.60 -20.48
C ALA A 295 -16.17 6.03 -21.88
N VAL A 296 -16.06 4.71 -22.05
CA VAL A 296 -16.37 4.03 -23.31
C VAL A 296 -17.82 4.27 -23.74
N ALA A 297 -18.77 4.17 -22.82
CA ALA A 297 -20.19 4.40 -23.10
C ALA A 297 -20.48 5.86 -23.49
N ALA A 298 -19.79 6.82 -22.85
CA ALA A 298 -20.02 8.25 -23.07
C ALA A 298 -19.29 8.82 -24.30
N THR A 299 -18.09 8.31 -24.60
CA THR A 299 -17.17 8.93 -25.58
C THR A 299 -16.74 7.97 -26.70
N GLY A 300 -17.01 6.69 -26.58
CA GLY A 300 -16.52 5.64 -27.46
C GLY A 300 -15.05 5.25 -27.24
N SER A 301 -14.39 5.82 -26.21
CA SER A 301 -12.97 5.61 -25.95
C SER A 301 -12.69 5.36 -24.45
N ASP A 302 -11.73 4.49 -24.18
CA ASP A 302 -11.19 4.28 -22.83
C ASP A 302 -9.89 5.08 -22.67
N PHE A 303 -9.84 5.93 -21.65
CA PHE A 303 -8.70 6.80 -21.36
C PHE A 303 -7.88 6.32 -20.15
N SER A 304 -8.14 5.11 -19.67
CA SER A 304 -7.54 4.57 -18.44
C SER A 304 -6.05 4.34 -18.60
N LEU A 305 -5.29 4.72 -17.57
CA LEU A 305 -3.87 4.49 -17.42
C LEU A 305 -3.61 3.76 -16.11
N VAL A 306 -2.57 2.95 -16.08
CA VAL A 306 -2.06 2.27 -14.89
C VAL A 306 -0.54 2.19 -14.99
N ALA A 307 0.16 2.32 -13.89
CA ALA A 307 1.60 2.09 -13.83
C ALA A 307 1.89 0.58 -13.76
N GLN A 308 2.97 0.15 -14.38
CA GLN A 308 3.48 -1.22 -14.30
C GLN A 308 4.99 -1.19 -14.19
N GLY A 309 5.54 -1.82 -13.16
CA GLY A 309 6.97 -1.72 -12.92
C GLY A 309 7.55 -2.72 -11.93
N THR A 310 8.68 -2.31 -11.39
CA THR A 310 9.46 -3.06 -10.40
C THR A 310 9.48 -2.28 -9.08
N THR A 311 9.29 -2.97 -7.98
CA THR A 311 9.48 -2.44 -6.62
C THR A 311 10.60 -3.20 -5.95
N VAL A 312 11.49 -2.47 -5.28
CA VAL A 312 12.47 -3.04 -4.35
C VAL A 312 12.20 -2.42 -2.98
N LEU A 313 12.07 -3.25 -1.97
CA LEU A 313 11.80 -2.85 -0.60
C LEU A 313 12.79 -3.50 0.36
N ALA A 314 13.25 -2.72 1.36
CA ALA A 314 14.04 -3.20 2.49
C ALA A 314 13.34 -2.84 3.78
N SER A 315 13.23 -3.78 4.72
CA SER A 315 12.65 -3.61 6.04
C SER A 315 13.66 -4.00 7.10
N LEU A 316 13.95 -3.08 8.01
CA LEU A 316 14.77 -3.28 9.19
C LEU A 316 13.88 -3.19 10.42
N SER A 317 13.81 -4.25 11.21
CA SER A 317 13.04 -4.27 12.45
C SER A 317 13.90 -4.66 13.64
N TYR A 318 13.64 -4.03 14.79
CA TYR A 318 14.33 -4.34 16.04
C TYR A 318 13.46 -4.00 17.25
N ARG A 319 13.79 -4.65 18.38
CA ARG A 319 13.08 -4.44 19.64
C ARG A 319 13.73 -3.31 20.43
N LEU A 320 12.99 -2.20 20.60
CA LEU A 320 13.44 -1.04 21.38
C LEU A 320 13.40 -1.30 22.89
N TRP A 321 12.36 -1.98 23.34
CA TRP A 321 12.12 -2.21 24.75
C TRP A 321 11.52 -3.60 25.00
N ALA A 322 11.92 -4.21 26.08
CA ALA A 322 11.37 -5.46 26.60
C ALA A 322 10.97 -5.26 28.06
N PRO A 323 9.83 -5.81 28.52
CA PRO A 323 9.53 -5.83 29.93
C PRO A 323 10.61 -6.62 30.69
N GLU A 324 10.94 -6.18 31.91
CA GLU A 324 11.83 -6.95 32.79
C GLU A 324 11.20 -8.34 33.02
N GLN A 325 12.01 -9.38 32.78
CA GLN A 325 11.58 -10.71 33.15
C GLN A 325 11.45 -10.71 34.66
N ALA A 326 10.25 -11.01 35.17
CA ALA A 326 10.06 -11.23 36.60
C ALA A 326 11.11 -12.26 37.09
N ALA A 327 11.95 -11.87 38.03
CA ALA A 327 12.96 -12.75 38.60
C ALA A 327 12.27 -14.03 39.00
N GLN A 328 12.67 -15.17 38.43
CA GLN A 328 12.17 -16.45 38.90
C GLN A 328 12.49 -16.54 40.39
N PRO A 329 11.48 -16.80 41.28
CA PRO A 329 11.75 -16.96 42.68
C PRO A 329 12.80 -18.07 42.81
N SER A 330 13.95 -17.75 43.41
CA SER A 330 14.98 -18.73 43.68
C SER A 330 14.33 -19.85 44.51
N MET A 331 14.23 -21.04 43.95
CA MET A 331 13.84 -22.20 44.73
C MET A 331 14.97 -22.46 45.73
N TYR A 332 14.82 -21.94 46.95
CA TYR A 332 15.64 -22.37 48.07
C TYR A 332 15.27 -23.82 48.35
N HIS A 333 16.10 -24.74 47.89
CA HIS A 333 16.09 -26.09 48.45
C HIS A 333 16.60 -26.00 49.90
N LYS A 334 15.70 -26.28 50.85
CA LYS A 334 16.05 -26.57 52.22
C LYS A 334 16.59 -27.99 52.34
#